data_f924f7b5829fcf733b98a49c904201e5
#
_entry.id   f924f7b5829fcf733b98a49c904201e5
#
_cell.length_a   1.000
_cell.length_b   1.000
_cell.length_c   1.000
_cell.angle_alpha   90.00
_cell.angle_beta   90.00
_cell.angle_gamma   90.00
#
_symmetry.space_group_name_H-M   'P 1'
#
loop_
_entity.id
_entity.type
_entity.pdbx_description
1 polymer ?
#
loop_
_entity_poly.entity_id
_entity_poly.type
_entity_poly.pdbx_seq_one_letter_code
_entity_poly.pdbx_strand_id
1 'polypeptide(L)'
;GDTTAAIAQYDAIHDIALTEATKGQMTYLAGQAELQAGNTAAAYERFQFAVNNYPRAAESYNALVALVDAGIPVDEYQRGVIDYYAAAYLPGVEALRRAIDAGAETTPADAHLFLAWTYEKLGDLTNALAALDAFAAAEPARALFEQAEVLSRAGRTDEALAAYDQFATRFPETAETPAVRWAAAGLADSAGKLDAAERYATFAGAHPFDPNAPRALFRAAELTRTAGDSEGAIALWQQTAAQYPANEYGGEALFQLLRLAQTGTPGLDATALAAQVERLAPSNYFALRARDYVNDNAPFTAGSPLTLTPDPLDGRAEAEAWLSRRLSAAGTTPPAEMGAFSPKLAADPNRLVGEKLWQLGLFPAAKAELETVREAYASDPAASYSLALYFSELGLYRSSIIAAASLLQQQGATVFDAPRFLGRLSYPVHYADLILPLAERYGYDPRLQFALVRQESLFESIARSGAAAQGLSQVIPDTGAWIAQRLAWPDFENDDLFRPWVGLNFGAYDLSEQLKNFDGNVHAALAAYNGGPGNAARWF
;
A
#
# COMPACT_ATOMS: atom_id res chain seq x y z
N GLY A 1 -4.92 38.94 -22.77
CA GLY A 1 -5.48 37.68 -23.24
C GLY A 1 -7.01 37.77 -23.35
N ASP A 2 -7.63 36.81 -23.97
CA ASP A 2 -9.11 36.70 -24.02
C ASP A 2 -9.62 36.14 -22.69
N THR A 3 -9.98 37.05 -21.79
CA THR A 3 -10.50 36.73 -20.45
C THR A 3 -11.83 35.99 -20.51
N THR A 4 -12.69 36.33 -21.50
CA THR A 4 -13.99 35.65 -21.67
C THR A 4 -13.80 34.17 -22.05
N ALA A 5 -12.91 33.89 -22.98
CA ALA A 5 -12.58 32.52 -23.37
C ALA A 5 -11.91 31.73 -22.19
N ALA A 6 -11.06 32.38 -21.41
CA ALA A 6 -10.46 31.78 -20.23
C ALA A 6 -11.50 31.38 -19.15
N ILE A 7 -12.46 32.30 -18.86
CA ILE A 7 -13.54 32.01 -17.91
C ILE A 7 -14.37 30.82 -18.38
N ALA A 8 -14.81 30.83 -19.66
CA ALA A 8 -15.57 29.72 -20.21
C ALA A 8 -14.81 28.38 -20.12
N GLN A 9 -13.49 28.38 -20.30
CA GLN A 9 -12.65 27.19 -20.17
C GLN A 9 -12.57 26.73 -18.70
N TYR A 10 -12.39 27.63 -17.74
CA TYR A 10 -12.37 27.28 -16.32
C TYR A 10 -13.71 26.72 -15.86
N ASP A 11 -14.83 27.31 -16.28
CA ASP A 11 -16.17 26.83 -15.97
C ASP A 11 -16.39 25.42 -16.57
N ALA A 12 -15.98 25.18 -17.80
CA ALA A 12 -16.09 23.87 -18.43
C ALA A 12 -15.27 22.79 -17.69
N ILE A 13 -14.06 23.13 -17.21
CA ILE A 13 -13.24 22.20 -16.41
C ILE A 13 -13.86 21.97 -15.03
N HIS A 14 -14.36 23.03 -14.38
CA HIS A 14 -15.06 22.94 -13.10
C HIS A 14 -16.21 21.93 -13.16
N ASP A 15 -17.05 22.01 -14.21
CA ASP A 15 -18.24 21.17 -14.35
C ASP A 15 -17.94 19.68 -14.47
N ILE A 16 -16.82 19.33 -15.08
CA ILE A 16 -16.40 17.92 -15.24
C ILE A 16 -15.43 17.45 -14.16
N ALA A 17 -14.90 18.35 -13.32
CA ALA A 17 -13.92 18.01 -12.29
C ALA A 17 -14.55 17.12 -11.21
N LEU A 18 -13.80 16.10 -10.77
CA LEU A 18 -14.23 15.16 -9.75
C LEU A 18 -13.76 15.55 -8.34
N THR A 19 -12.72 16.38 -8.23
CA THR A 19 -12.11 16.73 -6.95
C THR A 19 -12.45 18.15 -6.51
N GLU A 20 -12.63 18.34 -5.21
CA GLU A 20 -12.82 19.66 -4.59
C GLU A 20 -11.64 20.59 -4.89
N ALA A 21 -10.40 20.09 -4.88
CA ALA A 21 -9.21 20.86 -5.20
C ALA A 21 -9.28 21.46 -6.60
N THR A 22 -9.60 20.65 -7.63
CA THR A 22 -9.71 21.14 -9.02
C THR A 22 -10.87 22.13 -9.16
N LYS A 23 -12.03 21.86 -8.53
CA LYS A 23 -13.19 22.77 -8.56
C LYS A 23 -12.85 24.11 -7.93
N GLY A 24 -12.26 24.12 -6.75
CA GLY A 24 -11.82 25.34 -6.07
C GLY A 24 -10.81 26.12 -6.89
N GLN A 25 -9.81 25.45 -7.48
CA GLN A 25 -8.83 26.07 -8.35
C GLN A 25 -9.49 26.74 -9.57
N MET A 26 -10.36 26.03 -10.29
CA MET A 26 -11.04 26.58 -11.46
C MET A 26 -11.92 27.77 -11.10
N THR A 27 -12.66 27.68 -9.98
CA THR A 27 -13.49 28.79 -9.50
C THR A 27 -12.64 30.02 -9.17
N TYR A 28 -11.51 29.85 -8.50
CA TYR A 28 -10.59 30.94 -8.18
C TYR A 28 -9.99 31.58 -9.44
N LEU A 29 -9.49 30.75 -10.39
CA LEU A 29 -8.91 31.23 -11.64
C LEU A 29 -9.95 31.99 -12.50
N ALA A 30 -11.20 31.52 -12.53
CA ALA A 30 -12.29 32.23 -13.19
C ALA A 30 -12.54 33.60 -12.52
N GLY A 31 -12.54 33.67 -11.18
CA GLY A 31 -12.62 34.91 -10.44
C GLY A 31 -11.46 35.87 -10.73
N GLN A 32 -10.24 35.37 -10.83
CA GLN A 32 -9.08 36.17 -11.23
C GLN A 32 -9.22 36.73 -12.65
N ALA A 33 -9.76 35.96 -13.59
CA ALA A 33 -10.02 36.41 -14.96
C ALA A 33 -11.13 37.49 -15.00
N GLU A 34 -12.16 37.38 -14.14
CA GLU A 34 -13.16 38.42 -13.97
C GLU A 34 -12.55 39.75 -13.45
N LEU A 35 -11.61 39.68 -12.48
CA LEU A 35 -10.87 40.87 -12.03
C LEU A 35 -10.08 41.51 -13.17
N GLN A 36 -9.41 40.71 -13.98
CA GLN A 36 -8.65 41.20 -15.14
C GLN A 36 -9.56 41.82 -16.20
N ALA A 37 -10.80 41.34 -16.32
CA ALA A 37 -11.83 41.93 -17.21
C ALA A 37 -12.48 43.18 -16.65
N GLY A 38 -12.21 43.56 -15.39
CA GLY A 38 -12.84 44.68 -14.70
C GLY A 38 -14.19 44.36 -14.04
N ASN A 39 -14.60 43.10 -14.04
CA ASN A 39 -15.86 42.59 -13.48
C ASN A 39 -15.73 42.27 -11.99
N THR A 40 -15.37 43.26 -11.17
CA THR A 40 -15.03 43.08 -9.74
C THR A 40 -16.12 42.37 -8.94
N ALA A 41 -17.40 42.71 -9.17
CA ALA A 41 -18.50 42.06 -8.47
C ALA A 41 -18.59 40.55 -8.77
N ALA A 42 -18.52 40.16 -10.05
CA ALA A 42 -18.54 38.76 -10.46
C ALA A 42 -17.34 37.99 -9.91
N ALA A 43 -16.16 38.62 -9.85
CA ALA A 43 -14.96 38.01 -9.26
C ALA A 43 -15.17 37.66 -7.77
N TYR A 44 -15.70 38.60 -6.99
CA TYR A 44 -15.96 38.36 -5.58
C TYR A 44 -17.09 37.36 -5.33
N GLU A 45 -18.08 37.27 -6.19
CA GLU A 45 -19.09 36.19 -6.14
C GLU A 45 -18.43 34.82 -6.33
N ARG A 46 -17.51 34.68 -7.28
CA ARG A 46 -16.75 33.45 -7.49
C ARG A 46 -15.85 33.13 -6.30
N PHE A 47 -15.15 34.10 -5.73
CA PHE A 47 -14.35 33.90 -4.54
C PHE A 47 -15.19 33.46 -3.34
N GLN A 48 -16.35 34.09 -3.14
CA GLN A 48 -17.29 33.70 -2.09
C GLN A 48 -17.81 32.25 -2.32
N PHE A 49 -18.06 31.89 -3.59
CA PHE A 49 -18.48 30.55 -3.94
C PHE A 49 -17.37 29.53 -3.64
N ALA A 50 -16.10 29.83 -3.96
CA ALA A 50 -14.96 28.96 -3.64
C ALA A 50 -14.81 28.76 -2.12
N VAL A 51 -14.88 29.84 -1.35
CA VAL A 51 -14.81 29.83 0.12
C VAL A 51 -15.93 28.97 0.73
N ASN A 52 -17.14 29.09 0.23
CA ASN A 52 -18.30 28.39 0.81
C ASN A 52 -18.38 26.91 0.41
N ASN A 53 -17.85 26.53 -0.76
CA ASN A 53 -18.08 25.20 -1.31
C ASN A 53 -16.83 24.32 -1.39
N TYR A 54 -15.63 24.92 -1.36
CA TYR A 54 -14.36 24.18 -1.54
C TYR A 54 -13.32 24.56 -0.48
N PRO A 55 -13.62 24.44 0.83
CA PRO A 55 -12.74 24.93 1.90
C PRO A 55 -11.38 24.22 1.95
N ARG A 56 -11.26 23.03 1.36
CA ARG A 56 -10.01 22.26 1.33
C ARG A 56 -9.12 22.59 0.12
N ALA A 57 -9.62 23.34 -0.85
CA ALA A 57 -8.82 23.74 -2.00
C ALA A 57 -7.83 24.84 -1.59
N ALA A 58 -6.56 24.71 -2.00
CA ALA A 58 -5.52 25.68 -1.66
C ALA A 58 -5.87 27.10 -2.16
N GLU A 59 -6.50 27.20 -3.31
CA GLU A 59 -6.91 28.47 -3.91
C GLU A 59 -8.06 29.15 -3.17
N SER A 60 -8.84 28.40 -2.38
CA SER A 60 -9.88 28.99 -1.53
C SER A 60 -9.30 29.87 -0.43
N TYR A 61 -8.08 29.58 0.02
CA TYR A 61 -7.37 30.51 0.91
C TYR A 61 -7.01 31.83 0.21
N ASN A 62 -6.56 31.78 -1.04
CA ASN A 62 -6.29 32.99 -1.81
C ASN A 62 -7.57 33.80 -2.06
N ALA A 63 -8.69 33.11 -2.31
CA ALA A 63 -10.02 33.74 -2.45
C ALA A 63 -10.45 34.38 -1.13
N LEU A 64 -10.27 33.69 0.00
CA LEU A 64 -10.55 34.21 1.33
C LEU A 64 -9.76 35.50 1.61
N VAL A 65 -8.44 35.49 1.36
CA VAL A 65 -7.59 36.68 1.55
C VAL A 65 -8.08 37.83 0.69
N ALA A 66 -8.40 37.60 -0.59
CA ALA A 66 -8.91 38.65 -1.47
C ALA A 66 -10.26 39.26 -0.98
N LEU A 67 -11.14 38.44 -0.43
CA LEU A 67 -12.40 38.93 0.15
C LEU A 67 -12.17 39.75 1.42
N VAL A 68 -11.32 39.28 2.31
CA VAL A 68 -11.00 39.97 3.58
C VAL A 68 -10.30 41.29 3.30
N ASP A 69 -9.36 41.35 2.37
CA ASP A 69 -8.64 42.58 1.98
C ASP A 69 -9.62 43.62 1.33
N ALA A 70 -10.63 43.13 0.63
CA ALA A 70 -11.67 43.97 0.05
C ALA A 70 -12.74 44.41 1.08
N GLY A 71 -12.67 43.96 2.34
CA GLY A 71 -13.67 44.25 3.36
C GLY A 71 -15.02 43.56 3.13
N ILE A 72 -15.05 42.47 2.34
CA ILE A 72 -16.26 41.71 2.07
C ILE A 72 -16.48 40.72 3.22
N PRO A 73 -17.66 40.68 3.84
CA PRO A 73 -17.95 39.75 4.92
C PRO A 73 -17.83 38.29 4.47
N VAL A 74 -17.18 37.50 5.29
CA VAL A 74 -17.06 36.04 5.13
C VAL A 74 -17.60 35.37 6.39
N ASP A 75 -18.22 34.22 6.22
CA ASP A 75 -18.61 33.41 7.37
C ASP A 75 -17.39 33.00 8.21
N GLU A 76 -17.41 33.28 9.51
CA GLU A 76 -16.25 33.10 10.38
C GLU A 76 -15.92 31.62 10.61
N TYR A 77 -16.91 30.73 10.56
CA TYR A 77 -16.65 29.29 10.61
C TYR A 77 -15.93 28.82 9.35
N GLN A 78 -16.44 29.19 8.17
CA GLN A 78 -15.78 28.85 6.89
C GLN A 78 -14.37 29.43 6.82
N ARG A 79 -14.18 30.65 7.29
CA ARG A 79 -12.86 31.27 7.40
C ARG A 79 -11.92 30.42 8.25
N GLY A 80 -12.35 30.02 9.45
CA GLY A 80 -11.53 29.20 10.34
C GLY A 80 -11.19 27.84 9.77
N VAL A 81 -12.13 27.20 9.06
CA VAL A 81 -11.88 25.92 8.37
C VAL A 81 -10.83 26.07 7.26
N ILE A 82 -10.94 27.13 6.43
CA ILE A 82 -9.97 27.40 5.37
C ILE A 82 -8.59 27.73 5.95
N ASP A 83 -8.54 28.59 6.97
CA ASP A 83 -7.31 28.96 7.66
C ASP A 83 -6.59 27.71 8.26
N TYR A 84 -7.36 26.76 8.79
CA TYR A 84 -6.81 25.48 9.27
C TYR A 84 -6.14 24.68 8.13
N TYR A 85 -6.81 24.51 6.99
CA TYR A 85 -6.26 23.76 5.85
C TYR A 85 -5.10 24.50 5.18
N ALA A 86 -5.08 25.82 5.24
CA ALA A 86 -3.97 26.64 4.74
C ALA A 86 -2.79 26.77 5.73
N ALA A 87 -2.85 26.11 6.89
CA ALA A 87 -1.89 26.24 7.98
C ALA A 87 -1.76 27.67 8.55
N ALA A 88 -2.77 28.52 8.33
CA ALA A 88 -2.88 29.87 8.92
C ALA A 88 -3.54 29.78 10.33
N TYR A 89 -2.88 29.05 11.23
CA TYR A 89 -3.50 28.61 12.48
C TYR A 89 -3.92 29.76 13.42
N LEU A 90 -3.12 30.83 13.56
CA LEU A 90 -3.48 31.95 14.45
C LEU A 90 -4.74 32.69 13.96
N PRO A 91 -4.86 33.12 12.67
CA PRO A 91 -6.10 33.64 12.14
C PRO A 91 -7.28 32.65 12.27
N GLY A 92 -7.01 31.34 12.07
CA GLY A 92 -8.02 30.30 12.22
C GLY A 92 -8.61 30.21 13.63
N VAL A 93 -7.78 30.28 14.68
CA VAL A 93 -8.24 30.34 16.08
C VAL A 93 -9.16 31.54 16.31
N GLU A 94 -8.77 32.73 15.81
CA GLU A 94 -9.55 33.94 15.98
C GLU A 94 -10.90 33.86 15.26
N ALA A 95 -10.92 33.34 14.03
CA ALA A 95 -12.14 33.18 13.25
C ALA A 95 -13.09 32.17 13.91
N LEU A 96 -12.57 30.98 14.29
CA LEU A 96 -13.38 29.94 14.95
C LEU A 96 -13.96 30.41 16.29
N ARG A 97 -13.19 31.16 17.07
CA ARG A 97 -13.72 31.79 18.30
C ARG A 97 -14.86 32.76 18.03
N ARG A 98 -14.69 33.65 17.05
CA ARG A 98 -15.78 34.60 16.67
C ARG A 98 -17.02 33.83 16.19
N ALA A 99 -16.85 32.75 15.42
CA ALA A 99 -17.96 31.90 15.03
C ALA A 99 -18.67 31.29 16.24
N ILE A 100 -17.92 30.70 17.19
CA ILE A 100 -18.47 30.09 18.40
C ILE A 100 -19.19 31.14 19.28
N ASP A 101 -18.59 32.31 19.44
CA ASP A 101 -19.18 33.42 20.24
C ASP A 101 -20.47 33.98 19.61
N ALA A 102 -20.66 33.87 18.30
CA ALA A 102 -21.89 34.23 17.60
C ALA A 102 -23.10 33.31 17.94
N GLY A 103 -22.81 32.12 18.49
CA GLY A 103 -23.82 31.23 19.05
C GLY A 103 -24.21 30.05 18.16
N ALA A 104 -24.79 29.04 18.79
CA ALA A 104 -25.08 27.74 18.19
C ALA A 104 -26.14 27.73 17.07
N GLU A 105 -26.95 28.78 16.95
CA GLU A 105 -27.94 28.87 15.88
C GLU A 105 -27.31 29.09 14.48
N THR A 106 -26.10 29.65 14.46
CA THR A 106 -25.40 30.01 13.22
C THR A 106 -24.10 29.24 13.00
N THR A 107 -23.60 28.54 14.03
CA THR A 107 -22.28 27.89 14.02
C THR A 107 -22.40 26.36 14.16
N PRO A 108 -21.88 25.59 13.21
CA PRO A 108 -21.83 24.13 13.33
C PRO A 108 -21.02 23.66 14.57
N ALA A 109 -21.45 22.56 15.18
CA ALA A 109 -20.74 21.98 16.32
C ALA A 109 -19.26 21.67 16.00
N ASP A 110 -18.96 21.32 14.77
CA ASP A 110 -17.59 21.08 14.26
C ASP A 110 -16.65 22.30 14.40
N ALA A 111 -17.17 23.51 14.69
CA ALA A 111 -16.32 24.68 14.98
C ALA A 111 -15.42 24.41 16.19
N HIS A 112 -15.92 23.74 17.22
CA HIS A 112 -15.11 23.33 18.37
C HIS A 112 -14.07 22.28 18.00
N LEU A 113 -14.37 21.38 17.09
CA LEU A 113 -13.45 20.35 16.60
C LEU A 113 -12.31 21.00 15.79
N PHE A 114 -12.62 21.88 14.85
CA PHE A 114 -11.59 22.60 14.09
C PHE A 114 -10.76 23.51 15.01
N LEU A 115 -11.36 24.11 16.01
CA LEU A 115 -10.64 24.89 17.00
C LEU A 115 -9.66 24.03 17.78
N ALA A 116 -10.06 22.83 18.19
CA ALA A 116 -9.18 21.86 18.86
C ALA A 116 -8.00 21.45 17.99
N TRP A 117 -8.25 21.07 16.75
CA TRP A 117 -7.19 20.71 15.80
C TRP A 117 -6.25 21.88 15.50
N THR A 118 -6.78 23.11 15.45
CA THR A 118 -5.97 24.31 15.23
C THR A 118 -5.04 24.57 16.42
N TYR A 119 -5.54 24.43 17.66
CA TYR A 119 -4.71 24.52 18.85
C TYR A 119 -3.65 23.40 18.92
N GLU A 120 -4.01 22.18 18.53
CA GLU A 120 -3.04 21.08 18.45
C GLU A 120 -1.88 21.44 17.52
N LYS A 121 -2.18 22.00 16.34
CA LYS A 121 -1.14 22.44 15.37
C LYS A 121 -0.25 23.57 15.93
N LEU A 122 -0.78 24.37 16.82
CA LEU A 122 -0.01 25.39 17.55
C LEU A 122 0.75 24.84 18.77
N GLY A 123 0.57 23.56 19.12
CA GLY A 123 1.15 22.95 20.30
C GLY A 123 0.43 23.30 21.61
N ASP A 124 -0.72 23.93 21.54
CA ASP A 124 -1.52 24.32 22.71
C ASP A 124 -2.50 23.20 23.11
N LEU A 125 -1.95 22.18 23.74
CA LEU A 125 -2.71 20.99 24.16
C LEU A 125 -3.83 21.36 25.13
N THR A 126 -3.64 22.33 26.02
CA THR A 126 -4.62 22.71 27.02
C THR A 126 -5.90 23.25 26.38
N ASN A 127 -5.75 24.19 25.45
CA ASN A 127 -6.87 24.76 24.75
C ASN A 127 -7.49 23.78 23.73
N ALA A 128 -6.67 22.88 23.14
CA ALA A 128 -7.17 21.80 22.29
C ALA A 128 -8.14 20.87 23.03
N LEU A 129 -7.74 20.39 24.22
CA LEU A 129 -8.60 19.52 25.04
C LEU A 129 -9.86 20.28 25.54
N ALA A 130 -9.74 21.54 25.95
CA ALA A 130 -10.88 22.34 26.36
C ALA A 130 -11.91 22.52 25.20
N ALA A 131 -11.44 22.70 23.98
CA ALA A 131 -12.31 22.77 22.81
C ALA A 131 -13.01 21.43 22.52
N LEU A 132 -12.30 20.28 22.72
CA LEU A 132 -12.92 18.96 22.59
C LEU A 132 -13.94 18.69 23.71
N ASP A 133 -13.70 19.17 24.93
CA ASP A 133 -14.68 19.09 26.02
C ASP A 133 -15.97 19.84 25.66
N ALA A 134 -15.85 21.01 25.02
CA ALA A 134 -17.02 21.75 24.53
C ALA A 134 -17.73 21.01 23.38
N PHE A 135 -16.97 20.41 22.46
CA PHE A 135 -17.49 19.58 21.37
C PHE A 135 -18.27 18.36 21.85
N ALA A 136 -17.90 17.81 23.00
CA ALA A 136 -18.54 16.64 23.61
C ALA A 136 -20.03 16.85 23.95
N ALA A 137 -20.49 18.10 24.05
CA ALA A 137 -21.91 18.40 24.29
C ALA A 137 -22.78 17.99 23.07
N ALA A 138 -22.25 18.09 21.86
CA ALA A 138 -22.93 17.72 20.61
C ALA A 138 -22.58 16.28 20.18
N GLU A 139 -21.30 15.92 20.23
CA GLU A 139 -20.77 14.69 19.66
C GLU A 139 -19.86 13.95 20.68
N PRO A 140 -20.44 13.37 21.74
CA PRO A 140 -19.65 12.86 22.88
C PRO A 140 -18.71 11.71 22.51
N ALA A 141 -19.09 10.81 21.59
CA ALA A 141 -18.24 9.73 21.15
C ALA A 141 -17.04 10.25 20.35
N ARG A 142 -17.31 11.10 19.37
CA ARG A 142 -16.28 11.70 18.52
C ARG A 142 -15.31 12.57 19.32
N ALA A 143 -15.82 13.36 20.25
CA ALA A 143 -14.99 14.19 21.12
C ALA A 143 -14.00 13.35 21.93
N LEU A 144 -14.47 12.25 22.54
CA LEU A 144 -13.61 11.37 23.34
C LEU A 144 -12.55 10.65 22.49
N PHE A 145 -12.92 10.25 21.26
CA PHE A 145 -11.96 9.69 20.30
C PHE A 145 -10.89 10.71 19.92
N GLU A 146 -11.29 11.92 19.56
CA GLU A 146 -10.35 13.00 19.19
C GLU A 146 -9.47 13.41 20.37
N GLN A 147 -9.98 13.40 21.62
CA GLN A 147 -9.16 13.62 22.82
C GLN A 147 -8.05 12.56 22.94
N ALA A 148 -8.40 11.28 22.74
CA ALA A 148 -7.43 10.20 22.79
C ALA A 148 -6.34 10.37 21.71
N GLU A 149 -6.76 10.72 20.47
CA GLU A 149 -5.85 10.95 19.35
C GLU A 149 -4.90 12.14 19.59
N VAL A 150 -5.42 13.27 20.07
CA VAL A 150 -4.63 14.47 20.39
C VAL A 150 -3.63 14.15 21.51
N LEU A 151 -4.04 13.47 22.57
CA LEU A 151 -3.19 13.04 23.67
C LEU A 151 -2.09 12.07 23.19
N SER A 152 -2.43 11.13 22.30
CA SER A 152 -1.50 10.19 21.71
C SER A 152 -0.42 10.91 20.90
N ARG A 153 -0.81 11.82 20.01
CA ARG A 153 0.14 12.63 19.22
C ARG A 153 0.99 13.57 20.07
N ALA A 154 0.46 14.03 21.21
CA ALA A 154 1.21 14.83 22.20
C ALA A 154 2.15 14.00 23.08
N GLY A 155 2.23 12.66 22.92
CA GLY A 155 3.03 11.76 23.73
C GLY A 155 2.49 11.52 25.15
N ARG A 156 1.23 11.91 25.43
CA ARG A 156 0.56 11.71 26.71
C ARG A 156 -0.08 10.30 26.75
N THR A 157 0.77 9.28 26.59
CA THR A 157 0.36 7.89 26.35
C THR A 157 -0.66 7.36 27.35
N ASP A 158 -0.42 7.53 28.65
CA ASP A 158 -1.33 6.98 29.67
C ASP A 158 -2.71 7.65 29.66
N GLU A 159 -2.76 8.94 29.38
CA GLU A 159 -4.01 9.68 29.27
C GLU A 159 -4.76 9.32 27.97
N ALA A 160 -4.02 9.12 26.88
CA ALA A 160 -4.60 8.65 25.63
C ALA A 160 -5.23 7.26 25.78
N LEU A 161 -4.51 6.32 26.41
CA LEU A 161 -5.04 4.98 26.71
C LEU A 161 -6.28 5.03 27.58
N ALA A 162 -6.28 5.89 28.63
CA ALA A 162 -7.46 6.08 29.47
C ALA A 162 -8.66 6.63 28.70
N ALA A 163 -8.43 7.56 27.77
CA ALA A 163 -9.49 8.11 26.91
C ALA A 163 -10.05 7.05 25.93
N TYR A 164 -9.19 6.23 25.30
CA TYR A 164 -9.62 5.11 24.47
C TYR A 164 -10.44 4.07 25.26
N ASP A 165 -9.99 3.73 26.49
CA ASP A 165 -10.69 2.78 27.35
C ASP A 165 -12.07 3.33 27.79
N GLN A 166 -12.13 4.64 28.06
CA GLN A 166 -13.39 5.32 28.36
C GLN A 166 -14.33 5.31 27.15
N PHE A 167 -13.80 5.51 25.93
CA PHE A 167 -14.60 5.40 24.71
C PHE A 167 -15.17 3.99 24.56
N ALA A 168 -14.32 2.97 24.62
CA ALA A 168 -14.73 1.58 24.44
C ALA A 168 -15.76 1.10 25.51
N THR A 169 -15.73 1.73 26.70
CA THR A 169 -16.68 1.44 27.79
C THR A 169 -18.00 2.16 27.59
N ARG A 170 -17.98 3.42 27.17
CA ARG A 170 -19.19 4.25 27.04
C ARG A 170 -19.95 3.99 25.73
N PHE A 171 -19.21 3.60 24.67
CA PHE A 171 -19.73 3.43 23.31
C PHE A 171 -19.35 2.06 22.74
N PRO A 172 -19.72 0.93 23.39
CA PRO A 172 -19.22 -0.40 23.02
C PRO A 172 -19.72 -0.89 21.66
N GLU A 173 -20.83 -0.36 21.16
CA GLU A 173 -21.54 -0.86 19.97
C GLU A 173 -21.46 0.10 18.77
N THR A 174 -20.61 1.15 18.83
CA THR A 174 -20.48 2.08 17.70
C THR A 174 -19.56 1.51 16.62
N ALA A 175 -19.70 1.99 15.38
CA ALA A 175 -18.89 1.55 14.26
C ALA A 175 -17.40 1.85 14.45
N GLU A 176 -17.07 2.84 15.26
CA GLU A 176 -15.71 3.29 15.56
C GLU A 176 -15.03 2.42 16.63
N THR A 177 -15.76 1.70 17.45
CA THR A 177 -15.22 0.95 18.60
C THR A 177 -14.12 -0.05 18.22
N PRO A 178 -14.21 -0.81 17.10
CA PRO A 178 -13.11 -1.66 16.66
C PRO A 178 -11.82 -0.86 16.38
N ALA A 179 -11.94 0.27 15.67
CA ALA A 179 -10.79 1.11 15.35
C ALA A 179 -10.15 1.72 16.59
N VAL A 180 -10.96 2.15 17.56
CA VAL A 180 -10.49 2.68 18.85
C VAL A 180 -9.73 1.62 19.66
N ARG A 181 -10.26 0.41 19.79
CA ARG A 181 -9.58 -0.69 20.49
C ARG A 181 -8.27 -1.09 19.81
N TRP A 182 -8.27 -1.10 18.47
CA TRP A 182 -7.07 -1.36 17.69
C TRP A 182 -5.99 -0.27 17.91
N ALA A 183 -6.39 1.02 17.89
CA ALA A 183 -5.49 2.14 18.15
C ALA A 183 -4.90 2.08 19.57
N ALA A 184 -5.74 1.78 20.57
CA ALA A 184 -5.30 1.60 21.96
C ALA A 184 -4.27 0.47 22.11
N ALA A 185 -4.50 -0.68 21.46
CA ALA A 185 -3.56 -1.80 21.49
C ALA A 185 -2.22 -1.42 20.83
N GLY A 186 -2.26 -0.76 19.66
CA GLY A 186 -1.07 -0.29 18.95
C GLY A 186 -0.28 0.77 19.72
N LEU A 187 -0.96 1.69 20.39
CA LEU A 187 -0.33 2.69 21.24
C LEU A 187 0.36 2.04 22.45
N ALA A 188 -0.32 1.09 23.10
CA ALA A 188 0.25 0.35 24.24
C ALA A 188 1.50 -0.45 23.83
N ASP A 189 1.45 -1.13 22.67
CA ASP A 189 2.58 -1.89 22.11
C ASP A 189 3.77 -0.97 21.79
N SER A 190 3.54 0.10 21.07
CA SER A 190 4.60 1.06 20.69
C SER A 190 5.26 1.73 21.89
N ALA A 191 4.51 1.88 22.97
CA ALA A 191 4.99 2.44 24.24
C ALA A 191 5.56 1.38 25.19
N GLY A 192 5.62 0.10 24.79
CA GLY A 192 6.15 -1.00 25.59
C GLY A 192 5.33 -1.29 26.86
N LYS A 193 4.02 -1.02 26.84
CA LYS A 193 3.13 -1.30 27.97
C LYS A 193 2.91 -2.80 28.16
N LEU A 194 2.87 -3.26 29.40
CA LEU A 194 2.73 -4.68 29.74
C LEU A 194 1.35 -5.26 29.35
N ASP A 195 0.32 -4.43 29.29
CA ASP A 195 -1.03 -4.81 28.91
C ASP A 195 -1.29 -4.83 27.40
N ALA A 196 -0.29 -4.52 26.57
CA ALA A 196 -0.44 -4.51 25.11
C ALA A 196 -0.93 -5.85 24.55
N ALA A 197 -0.39 -6.98 25.04
CA ALA A 197 -0.81 -8.30 24.64
C ALA A 197 -2.30 -8.57 24.94
N GLU A 198 -2.73 -8.20 26.14
CA GLU A 198 -4.14 -8.34 26.57
C GLU A 198 -5.08 -7.48 25.72
N ARG A 199 -4.68 -6.24 25.40
CA ARG A 199 -5.46 -5.34 24.54
C ARG A 199 -5.68 -5.93 23.15
N TYR A 200 -4.63 -6.47 22.52
CA TYR A 200 -4.73 -7.14 21.22
C TYR A 200 -5.62 -8.40 21.28
N ALA A 201 -5.46 -9.24 22.31
CA ALA A 201 -6.28 -10.43 22.48
C ALA A 201 -7.75 -10.07 22.73
N THR A 202 -8.02 -9.04 23.53
CA THR A 202 -9.37 -8.51 23.80
C THR A 202 -10.00 -7.95 22.52
N PHE A 203 -9.24 -7.20 21.72
CA PHE A 203 -9.71 -6.70 20.43
C PHE A 203 -10.12 -7.86 19.50
N ALA A 204 -9.25 -8.85 19.31
CA ALA A 204 -9.53 -10.00 18.45
C ALA A 204 -10.72 -10.83 18.93
N GLY A 205 -10.88 -11.00 20.24
CA GLY A 205 -12.00 -11.70 20.83
C GLY A 205 -13.34 -10.97 20.68
N ALA A 206 -13.33 -9.63 20.82
CA ALA A 206 -14.52 -8.80 20.68
C ALA A 206 -14.92 -8.58 19.20
N HIS A 207 -13.95 -8.57 18.28
CA HIS A 207 -14.15 -8.25 16.87
C HIS A 207 -13.51 -9.31 15.95
N PRO A 208 -13.92 -10.60 16.03
CA PRO A 208 -13.23 -11.71 15.35
C PRO A 208 -13.30 -11.65 13.82
N PHE A 209 -14.20 -10.84 13.26
CA PHE A 209 -14.35 -10.62 11.82
C PHE A 209 -13.71 -9.33 11.31
N ASP A 210 -13.08 -8.55 12.20
CA ASP A 210 -12.31 -7.37 11.78
C ASP A 210 -11.07 -7.80 10.99
N PRO A 211 -10.70 -7.11 9.90
CA PRO A 211 -9.50 -7.43 9.12
C PRO A 211 -8.21 -7.47 9.93
N ASN A 212 -8.13 -6.73 11.04
CA ASN A 212 -6.98 -6.69 11.92
C ASN A 212 -6.98 -7.79 13.00
N ALA A 213 -8.09 -8.51 13.20
CA ALA A 213 -8.21 -9.51 14.27
C ALA A 213 -7.16 -10.64 14.17
N PRO A 214 -6.85 -11.21 12.99
CA PRO A 214 -5.80 -12.21 12.87
C PRO A 214 -4.43 -11.68 13.30
N ARG A 215 -4.08 -10.46 12.84
CA ARG A 215 -2.84 -9.78 13.22
C ARG A 215 -2.78 -9.47 14.71
N ALA A 216 -3.89 -9.02 15.29
CA ALA A 216 -3.96 -8.71 16.72
C ALA A 216 -3.68 -9.95 17.57
N LEU A 217 -4.34 -11.07 17.26
CA LEU A 217 -4.16 -12.31 18.03
C LEU A 217 -2.74 -12.87 17.89
N PHE A 218 -2.18 -12.79 16.68
CA PHE A 218 -0.79 -13.17 16.45
C PHE A 218 0.18 -12.27 17.22
N ARG A 219 -0.02 -10.93 17.18
CA ARG A 219 0.82 -9.97 17.92
C ARG A 219 0.73 -10.16 19.42
N ALA A 220 -0.46 -10.47 19.95
CA ALA A 220 -0.66 -10.84 21.35
C ALA A 220 0.24 -12.03 21.74
N ALA A 221 0.27 -13.08 20.90
CA ALA A 221 1.12 -14.25 21.14
C ALA A 221 2.61 -13.90 21.17
N GLU A 222 3.08 -13.05 20.26
CA GLU A 222 4.49 -12.60 20.23
C GLU A 222 4.87 -11.83 21.48
N LEU A 223 4.01 -10.88 21.91
CA LEU A 223 4.23 -10.09 23.12
C LEU A 223 4.22 -10.96 24.37
N THR A 224 3.29 -11.91 24.45
CA THR A 224 3.20 -12.90 25.54
C THR A 224 4.47 -13.74 25.64
N ARG A 225 4.98 -14.22 24.48
CA ARG A 225 6.27 -14.93 24.43
C ARG A 225 7.43 -14.07 24.89
N THR A 226 7.46 -12.81 24.45
CA THR A 226 8.53 -11.87 24.81
C THR A 226 8.52 -11.56 26.31
N ALA A 227 7.34 -11.57 26.94
CA ALA A 227 7.18 -11.44 28.38
C ALA A 227 7.58 -12.70 29.16
N GLY A 228 7.96 -13.81 28.49
CA GLY A 228 8.39 -15.06 29.09
C GLY A 228 7.31 -16.10 29.32
N ASP A 229 6.04 -15.79 28.99
CA ASP A 229 4.93 -16.75 29.07
C ASP A 229 4.84 -17.56 27.77
N SER A 230 5.60 -18.66 27.73
CA SER A 230 5.63 -19.55 26.57
C SER A 230 4.33 -20.36 26.41
N GLU A 231 3.65 -20.73 27.50
CA GLU A 231 2.41 -21.49 27.44
C GLU A 231 1.26 -20.63 26.91
N GLY A 232 1.13 -19.39 27.39
CA GLY A 232 0.18 -18.42 26.89
C GLY A 232 0.39 -18.09 25.40
N ALA A 233 1.66 -17.92 24.98
CA ALA A 233 1.97 -17.69 23.58
C ALA A 233 1.57 -18.86 22.67
N ILE A 234 1.85 -20.11 23.09
CA ILE A 234 1.44 -21.32 22.37
C ILE A 234 -0.09 -21.35 22.22
N ALA A 235 -0.84 -21.10 23.29
CA ALA A 235 -2.29 -21.10 23.25
C ALA A 235 -2.84 -20.05 22.27
N LEU A 236 -2.27 -18.83 22.26
CA LEU A 236 -2.67 -17.75 21.35
C LEU A 236 -2.32 -18.08 19.88
N TRP A 237 -1.16 -18.67 19.58
CA TRP A 237 -0.84 -19.12 18.22
C TRP A 237 -1.74 -20.26 17.76
N GLN A 238 -2.06 -21.23 18.62
CA GLN A 238 -3.06 -22.28 18.33
C GLN A 238 -4.42 -21.68 18.03
N GLN A 239 -4.84 -20.69 18.80
CA GLN A 239 -6.09 -19.97 18.58
C GLN A 239 -6.06 -19.21 17.25
N THR A 240 -4.96 -18.52 16.92
CA THR A 240 -4.80 -17.80 15.65
C THR A 240 -4.94 -18.75 14.46
N ALA A 241 -4.24 -19.89 14.50
CA ALA A 241 -4.30 -20.90 13.45
C ALA A 241 -5.69 -21.53 13.28
N ALA A 242 -6.40 -21.74 14.38
CA ALA A 242 -7.74 -22.35 14.37
C ALA A 242 -8.82 -21.38 13.88
N GLN A 243 -8.77 -20.11 14.29
CA GLN A 243 -9.77 -19.11 13.93
C GLN A 243 -9.55 -18.51 12.54
N TYR A 244 -8.29 -18.40 12.09
CA TYR A 244 -7.92 -17.72 10.84
C TYR A 244 -7.06 -18.60 9.91
N PRO A 245 -7.50 -19.83 9.60
CA PRO A 245 -6.66 -20.78 8.86
C PRO A 245 -6.32 -20.32 7.43
N ALA A 246 -7.18 -19.52 6.79
CA ALA A 246 -6.96 -19.00 5.44
C ALA A 246 -6.18 -17.68 5.41
N ASN A 247 -5.86 -17.09 6.58
CA ASN A 247 -5.11 -15.85 6.68
C ASN A 247 -3.60 -16.13 6.82
N GLU A 248 -2.75 -15.20 6.39
CA GLU A 248 -1.29 -15.33 6.51
C GLU A 248 -0.83 -15.56 7.94
N TYR A 249 -1.43 -14.88 8.92
CA TYR A 249 -1.11 -15.03 10.34
C TYR A 249 -1.47 -16.41 10.90
N GLY A 250 -2.48 -17.08 10.35
CA GLY A 250 -2.76 -18.48 10.68
C GLY A 250 -1.63 -19.43 10.27
N GLY A 251 -1.11 -19.24 9.07
CA GLY A 251 0.05 -19.98 8.57
C GLY A 251 1.33 -19.66 9.34
N GLU A 252 1.54 -18.39 9.67
CA GLU A 252 2.69 -17.95 10.47
C GLU A 252 2.63 -18.50 11.90
N ALA A 253 1.45 -18.47 12.54
CA ALA A 253 1.25 -19.04 13.87
C ALA A 253 1.61 -20.54 13.91
N LEU A 254 1.14 -21.32 12.93
CA LEU A 254 1.54 -22.73 12.81
C LEU A 254 3.05 -22.90 12.62
N PHE A 255 3.68 -22.02 11.87
CA PHE A 255 5.12 -22.04 11.69
C PHE A 255 5.89 -21.72 12.99
N GLN A 256 5.43 -20.78 13.81
CA GLN A 256 6.00 -20.52 15.13
C GLN A 256 5.85 -21.76 16.05
N LEU A 257 4.68 -22.40 16.05
CA LEU A 257 4.48 -23.66 16.78
C LEU A 257 5.42 -24.78 16.30
N LEU A 258 5.62 -24.91 14.98
CA LEU A 258 6.56 -25.84 14.38
C LEU A 258 8.00 -25.60 14.87
N ARG A 259 8.44 -24.35 14.91
CA ARG A 259 9.77 -23.98 15.43
C ARG A 259 9.95 -24.41 16.90
N LEU A 260 8.93 -24.22 17.72
CA LEU A 260 8.95 -24.68 19.12
C LEU A 260 8.94 -26.21 19.24
N ALA A 261 8.17 -26.90 18.38
CA ALA A 261 8.18 -28.37 18.32
C ALA A 261 9.57 -28.94 17.98
N GLN A 262 10.29 -28.29 17.08
CA GLN A 262 11.68 -28.67 16.69
C GLN A 262 12.68 -28.52 17.86
N THR A 263 12.43 -27.58 18.78
CA THR A 263 13.25 -27.42 19.98
C THR A 263 12.85 -28.36 21.14
N GLY A 264 11.91 -29.29 20.89
CA GLY A 264 11.48 -30.27 21.86
C GLY A 264 10.41 -29.79 22.84
N THR A 265 9.65 -28.75 22.51
CA THR A 265 8.55 -28.26 23.35
C THR A 265 7.48 -29.35 23.51
N PRO A 266 7.13 -29.75 24.74
CA PRO A 266 6.16 -30.80 24.99
C PRO A 266 4.77 -30.48 24.42
N GLY A 267 4.07 -31.49 23.91
CA GLY A 267 2.71 -31.35 23.40
C GLY A 267 2.59 -30.82 21.98
N LEU A 268 3.70 -30.52 21.30
CA LEU A 268 3.72 -30.10 19.90
C LEU A 268 4.31 -31.20 19.00
N ASP A 269 3.59 -31.56 17.95
CA ASP A 269 4.03 -32.52 16.93
C ASP A 269 4.51 -31.77 15.67
N ALA A 270 5.82 -31.77 15.44
CA ALA A 270 6.45 -31.07 14.34
C ALA A 270 5.96 -31.57 12.95
N THR A 271 5.75 -32.88 12.80
CA THR A 271 5.29 -33.46 11.53
C THR A 271 3.85 -33.08 11.24
N ALA A 272 2.98 -33.12 12.24
CA ALA A 272 1.59 -32.71 12.10
C ALA A 272 1.45 -31.21 11.81
N LEU A 273 2.25 -30.38 12.49
CA LEU A 273 2.28 -28.92 12.27
C LEU A 273 2.76 -28.56 10.88
N ALA A 274 3.85 -29.16 10.41
CA ALA A 274 4.36 -28.94 9.04
C ALA A 274 3.32 -29.31 7.98
N ALA A 275 2.64 -30.45 8.13
CA ALA A 275 1.57 -30.86 7.24
C ALA A 275 0.37 -29.91 7.27
N GLN A 276 0.10 -29.24 8.41
CA GLN A 276 -0.95 -28.23 8.49
C GLN A 276 -0.56 -26.96 7.75
N VAL A 277 0.66 -26.43 7.93
CA VAL A 277 1.19 -25.27 7.21
C VAL A 277 1.11 -25.50 5.69
N GLU A 278 1.54 -26.67 5.24
CA GLU A 278 1.55 -27.03 3.82
C GLU A 278 0.15 -27.10 3.21
N ARG A 279 -0.85 -27.61 3.95
CA ARG A 279 -2.25 -27.68 3.48
C ARG A 279 -2.92 -26.31 3.36
N LEU A 280 -2.61 -25.39 4.28
CA LEU A 280 -3.28 -24.09 4.33
C LEU A 280 -2.80 -23.13 3.25
N ALA A 281 -1.53 -23.13 2.95
CA ALA A 281 -0.95 -22.23 1.96
C ALA A 281 0.32 -22.83 1.33
N PRO A 282 0.20 -23.83 0.45
CA PRO A 282 1.31 -24.66 -0.04
C PRO A 282 2.40 -23.87 -0.79
N SER A 283 2.09 -22.66 -1.23
CA SER A 283 3.00 -21.79 -2.00
C SER A 283 3.52 -20.57 -1.23
N ASN A 284 3.13 -20.40 0.04
CA ASN A 284 3.63 -19.29 0.83
C ASN A 284 5.01 -19.58 1.45
N TYR A 285 5.63 -18.52 1.96
CA TYR A 285 6.93 -18.59 2.62
C TYR A 285 6.96 -19.60 3.78
N PHE A 286 5.94 -19.62 4.63
CA PHE A 286 5.90 -20.49 5.82
C PHE A 286 5.81 -21.98 5.46
N ALA A 287 5.06 -22.34 4.41
CA ALA A 287 5.01 -23.73 3.92
C ALA A 287 6.34 -24.19 3.34
N LEU A 288 7.02 -23.33 2.57
CA LEU A 288 8.36 -23.62 2.06
C LEU A 288 9.35 -23.81 3.20
N ARG A 289 9.32 -22.92 4.20
CA ARG A 289 10.17 -23.04 5.38
C ARG A 289 9.84 -24.27 6.25
N ALA A 290 8.56 -24.64 6.35
CA ALA A 290 8.17 -25.87 7.05
C ALA A 290 8.74 -27.12 6.38
N ARG A 291 8.74 -27.18 5.04
CA ARG A 291 9.42 -28.25 4.29
C ARG A 291 10.92 -28.28 4.56
N ASP A 292 11.58 -27.12 4.58
CA ASP A 292 13.00 -27.04 4.91
C ASP A 292 13.27 -27.60 6.31
N TYR A 293 12.48 -27.19 7.31
CA TYR A 293 12.62 -27.68 8.68
C TYR A 293 12.44 -29.20 8.79
N VAL A 294 11.42 -29.76 8.13
CA VAL A 294 11.16 -31.22 8.16
C VAL A 294 12.27 -31.99 7.47
N ASN A 295 12.90 -31.43 6.43
CA ASN A 295 13.98 -32.07 5.67
C ASN A 295 15.38 -31.66 6.16
N ASP A 296 15.50 -30.95 7.26
CA ASP A 296 16.75 -30.41 7.81
C ASP A 296 17.57 -29.58 6.79
N ASN A 297 16.87 -28.83 5.96
CA ASN A 297 17.47 -27.95 4.98
C ASN A 297 17.69 -26.55 5.56
N ALA A 298 18.87 -25.98 5.36
CA ALA A 298 19.10 -24.56 5.64
C ALA A 298 18.27 -23.66 4.71
N PRO A 299 17.85 -22.47 5.17
CA PRO A 299 17.15 -21.52 4.31
C PRO A 299 17.97 -21.15 3.08
N PHE A 300 17.29 -20.91 1.96
CA PHE A 300 17.90 -20.56 0.67
C PHE A 300 18.92 -21.56 0.12
N THR A 301 18.90 -22.80 0.60
CA THR A 301 19.72 -23.87 0.03
C THR A 301 19.11 -24.29 -1.30
N ALA A 302 19.84 -24.06 -2.39
CA ALA A 302 19.43 -24.50 -3.71
C ALA A 302 19.71 -26.00 -3.86
N GLY A 303 18.68 -26.80 -4.11
CA GLY A 303 18.82 -28.25 -4.33
C GLY A 303 19.56 -28.63 -5.63
N SER A 304 19.66 -27.66 -6.58
CA SER A 304 20.35 -27.87 -7.87
C SER A 304 20.73 -26.50 -8.48
N PRO A 305 21.75 -26.44 -9.36
CA PRO A 305 22.03 -25.24 -10.14
C PRO A 305 20.81 -24.76 -10.94
N LEU A 306 20.71 -23.45 -11.14
CA LEU A 306 19.67 -22.89 -12.00
C LEU A 306 19.91 -23.33 -13.45
N THR A 307 18.95 -24.03 -14.02
CA THR A 307 18.97 -24.41 -15.44
C THR A 307 17.86 -23.67 -16.16
N LEU A 308 18.22 -22.83 -17.11
CA LEU A 308 17.24 -22.14 -17.95
C LEU A 308 16.77 -23.09 -19.06
N THR A 309 15.46 -23.06 -19.33
CA THR A 309 14.88 -23.75 -20.48
C THR A 309 15.23 -22.97 -21.76
N PRO A 310 15.90 -23.58 -22.73
CA PRO A 310 16.29 -22.88 -23.96
C PRO A 310 15.09 -22.49 -24.82
N ASP A 311 14.01 -23.29 -24.78
CA ASP A 311 12.77 -22.99 -25.51
C ASP A 311 11.76 -22.28 -24.60
N PRO A 312 11.42 -21.00 -24.86
CA PRO A 312 10.42 -20.27 -24.10
C PRO A 312 9.00 -20.86 -24.21
N LEU A 313 8.71 -21.66 -25.25
CA LEU A 313 7.43 -22.31 -25.47
C LEU A 313 7.35 -23.72 -24.89
N ASP A 314 8.42 -24.23 -24.28
CA ASP A 314 8.44 -25.56 -23.67
C ASP A 314 7.30 -25.72 -22.64
N GLY A 315 6.50 -26.79 -22.79
CA GLY A 315 5.35 -27.08 -21.95
C GLY A 315 4.08 -26.24 -22.25
N ARG A 316 4.08 -25.38 -23.27
CA ARG A 316 2.91 -24.56 -23.64
C ARG A 316 1.71 -25.44 -24.01
N ALA A 317 1.90 -26.44 -24.84
CA ALA A 317 0.81 -27.34 -25.26
C ALA A 317 0.17 -28.10 -24.08
N GLU A 318 0.99 -28.51 -23.09
CA GLU A 318 0.51 -29.11 -21.84
C GLU A 318 -0.35 -28.12 -21.04
N ALA A 319 0.10 -26.86 -20.91
CA ALA A 319 -0.63 -25.81 -20.21
C ALA A 319 -1.97 -25.49 -20.88
N GLU A 320 -1.98 -25.39 -22.18
CA GLU A 320 -3.21 -25.14 -22.97
C GLU A 320 -4.22 -26.30 -22.85
N ALA A 321 -3.73 -27.53 -22.91
CA ALA A 321 -4.57 -28.72 -22.69
C ALA A 321 -5.11 -28.78 -21.24
N TRP A 322 -4.29 -28.41 -20.24
CA TRP A 322 -4.71 -28.32 -18.85
C TRP A 322 -5.80 -27.26 -18.65
N LEU A 323 -5.62 -26.06 -19.19
CA LEU A 323 -6.59 -24.97 -19.10
C LEU A 323 -7.90 -25.34 -19.82
N SER A 324 -7.82 -25.94 -21.02
CA SER A 324 -8.99 -26.40 -21.77
C SER A 324 -9.84 -27.40 -20.98
N ARG A 325 -9.20 -28.38 -20.32
CA ARG A 325 -9.92 -29.33 -19.46
C ARG A 325 -10.63 -28.64 -18.28
N ARG A 326 -9.97 -27.66 -17.65
CA ARG A 326 -10.56 -26.94 -16.51
C ARG A 326 -11.74 -26.06 -16.93
N LEU A 327 -11.64 -25.36 -18.07
CA LEU A 327 -12.75 -24.60 -18.64
C LEU A 327 -13.95 -25.50 -18.95
N SER A 328 -13.69 -26.64 -19.59
CA SER A 328 -14.75 -27.63 -19.89
C SER A 328 -15.43 -28.17 -18.63
N ALA A 329 -14.65 -28.47 -17.58
CA ALA A 329 -15.17 -28.94 -16.30
C ALA A 329 -16.03 -27.87 -15.58
N ALA A 330 -15.72 -26.59 -15.80
CA ALA A 330 -16.51 -25.45 -15.31
C ALA A 330 -17.73 -25.11 -16.20
N GLY A 331 -18.00 -25.89 -17.23
CA GLY A 331 -19.11 -25.65 -18.15
C GLY A 331 -18.86 -24.56 -19.21
N THR A 332 -17.63 -24.11 -19.34
CA THR A 332 -17.22 -23.10 -20.32
C THR A 332 -16.61 -23.77 -21.53
N THR A 333 -17.10 -23.43 -22.74
CA THR A 333 -16.50 -23.93 -23.97
C THR A 333 -15.14 -23.33 -24.20
N PRO A 334 -14.04 -24.14 -24.25
CA PRO A 334 -12.72 -23.61 -24.53
C PRO A 334 -12.63 -22.96 -25.92
N PRO A 335 -11.79 -21.92 -26.10
CA PRO A 335 -11.48 -21.41 -27.43
C PRO A 335 -10.91 -22.50 -28.35
N ALA A 336 -11.19 -22.41 -29.64
CA ALA A 336 -10.63 -23.35 -30.65
C ALA A 336 -9.08 -23.25 -30.68
N GLU A 337 -8.55 -22.06 -30.48
CA GLU A 337 -7.13 -21.80 -30.37
C GLU A 337 -6.87 -21.08 -29.02
N MET A 338 -6.28 -21.83 -28.08
CA MET A 338 -5.93 -21.31 -26.77
C MET A 338 -4.78 -20.31 -26.92
N GLY A 339 -4.90 -19.14 -26.28
CA GLY A 339 -3.91 -18.06 -26.42
C GLY A 339 -4.23 -17.04 -27.52
N ALA A 340 -5.14 -17.34 -28.46
CA ALA A 340 -5.69 -16.34 -29.37
C ALA A 340 -6.69 -15.43 -28.63
N PHE A 341 -6.80 -14.19 -29.07
CA PHE A 341 -7.82 -13.27 -28.57
C PHE A 341 -9.22 -13.69 -29.00
N SER A 342 -10.18 -13.66 -28.09
CA SER A 342 -11.59 -13.75 -28.46
C SER A 342 -11.96 -12.59 -29.41
N PRO A 343 -13.00 -12.73 -30.26
CA PRO A 343 -13.43 -11.63 -31.13
C PRO A 343 -13.72 -10.33 -30.38
N LYS A 344 -14.27 -10.41 -29.16
CA LYS A 344 -14.53 -9.27 -28.30
C LYS A 344 -13.22 -8.60 -27.85
N LEU A 345 -12.26 -9.36 -27.35
CA LEU A 345 -10.96 -8.84 -26.91
C LEU A 345 -10.14 -8.31 -28.10
N ALA A 346 -10.19 -8.99 -29.25
CA ALA A 346 -9.51 -8.55 -30.47
C ALA A 346 -10.02 -7.19 -30.98
N ALA A 347 -11.30 -6.89 -30.78
CA ALA A 347 -11.95 -5.65 -31.19
C ALA A 347 -12.00 -4.59 -30.06
N ASP A 348 -11.42 -4.86 -28.89
CA ASP A 348 -11.47 -3.95 -27.75
C ASP A 348 -10.78 -2.61 -28.09
N PRO A 349 -11.48 -1.47 -27.94
CA PRO A 349 -10.94 -0.16 -28.32
C PRO A 349 -9.66 0.21 -27.56
N ASN A 350 -9.60 -0.08 -26.25
CA ASN A 350 -8.43 0.27 -25.42
C ASN A 350 -7.22 -0.60 -25.83
N ARG A 351 -7.44 -1.89 -26.19
CA ARG A 351 -6.38 -2.74 -26.74
C ARG A 351 -5.83 -2.17 -28.06
N LEU A 352 -6.72 -1.78 -28.97
CA LEU A 352 -6.31 -1.24 -30.27
C LEU A 352 -5.58 0.11 -30.11
N VAL A 353 -6.07 0.98 -29.24
CA VAL A 353 -5.42 2.26 -28.93
C VAL A 353 -4.06 2.03 -28.25
N GLY A 354 -4.03 1.15 -27.23
CA GLY A 354 -2.80 0.80 -26.52
C GLY A 354 -1.71 0.25 -27.44
N GLU A 355 -2.09 -0.65 -28.37
CA GLU A 355 -1.16 -1.18 -29.38
C GLU A 355 -0.60 -0.08 -30.30
N LYS A 356 -1.43 0.86 -30.75
CA LYS A 356 -0.99 1.98 -31.58
C LYS A 356 -0.05 2.93 -30.82
N LEU A 357 -0.36 3.23 -29.57
CA LEU A 357 0.49 4.04 -28.71
C LEU A 357 1.83 3.35 -28.46
N TRP A 358 1.82 2.02 -28.26
CA TRP A 358 3.05 1.24 -28.12
C TRP A 358 3.95 1.33 -29.36
N GLN A 359 3.36 1.15 -30.56
CA GLN A 359 4.08 1.30 -31.83
C GLN A 359 4.68 2.70 -32.04
N LEU A 360 4.05 3.74 -31.46
CA LEU A 360 4.53 5.12 -31.50
C LEU A 360 5.58 5.42 -30.41
N GLY A 361 5.92 4.47 -29.54
CA GLY A 361 6.87 4.69 -28.43
C GLY A 361 6.28 5.49 -27.26
N LEU A 362 4.96 5.70 -27.23
CA LEU A 362 4.25 6.40 -26.15
C LEU A 362 3.91 5.42 -25.01
N PHE A 363 4.92 4.77 -24.45
CA PHE A 363 4.82 3.64 -23.53
C PHE A 363 3.95 3.89 -22.30
N PRO A 364 4.03 5.03 -21.58
CA PRO A 364 3.17 5.27 -20.42
C PRO A 364 1.68 5.31 -20.78
N ALA A 365 1.31 5.96 -21.88
CA ALA A 365 -0.07 6.05 -22.34
C ALA A 365 -0.55 4.69 -22.88
N ALA A 366 0.30 3.97 -23.64
CA ALA A 366 0.01 2.62 -24.10
C ALA A 366 -0.29 1.67 -22.93
N LYS A 367 0.55 1.72 -21.88
CA LYS A 367 0.38 0.91 -20.69
C LYS A 367 -0.95 1.20 -20.00
N ALA A 368 -1.35 2.47 -19.87
CA ALA A 368 -2.61 2.84 -19.22
C ALA A 368 -3.81 2.19 -19.92
N GLU A 369 -3.86 2.25 -21.25
CA GLU A 369 -4.90 1.62 -22.06
C GLU A 369 -4.89 0.10 -21.91
N LEU A 370 -3.71 -0.53 -22.00
CA LEU A 370 -3.55 -1.99 -21.93
C LEU A 370 -3.83 -2.55 -20.51
N GLU A 371 -3.54 -1.78 -19.45
CA GLU A 371 -3.93 -2.15 -18.08
C GLU A 371 -5.46 -2.11 -17.91
N THR A 372 -6.15 -1.13 -18.51
CA THR A 372 -7.62 -1.09 -18.54
C THR A 372 -8.19 -2.36 -19.17
N VAL A 373 -7.59 -2.85 -20.26
CA VAL A 373 -7.96 -4.13 -20.88
C VAL A 373 -7.73 -5.31 -19.93
N ARG A 374 -6.54 -5.40 -19.33
CA ARG A 374 -6.21 -6.46 -18.38
C ARG A 374 -7.24 -6.54 -17.25
N GLU A 375 -7.62 -5.40 -16.69
CA GLU A 375 -8.61 -5.32 -15.61
C GLU A 375 -10.01 -5.70 -16.07
N ALA A 376 -10.45 -5.24 -17.23
CA ALA A 376 -11.77 -5.55 -17.79
C ALA A 376 -11.97 -7.04 -18.05
N TYR A 377 -10.88 -7.77 -18.35
CA TYR A 377 -10.93 -9.21 -18.62
C TYR A 377 -10.34 -10.07 -17.49
N ALA A 378 -10.07 -9.49 -16.32
CA ALA A 378 -9.42 -10.17 -15.20
C ALA A 378 -10.22 -11.35 -14.62
N SER A 379 -11.51 -11.48 -14.93
CA SER A 379 -12.36 -12.60 -14.50
C SER A 379 -12.54 -13.70 -15.58
N ASP A 380 -11.96 -13.51 -16.77
CA ASP A 380 -12.01 -14.50 -17.86
C ASP A 380 -10.67 -15.25 -17.96
N PRO A 381 -10.62 -16.55 -17.64
CA PRO A 381 -9.37 -17.30 -17.63
C PRO A 381 -8.72 -17.44 -19.03
N ALA A 382 -9.52 -17.57 -20.09
CA ALA A 382 -8.98 -17.67 -21.44
C ALA A 382 -8.38 -16.33 -21.91
N ALA A 383 -9.07 -15.24 -21.59
CA ALA A 383 -8.57 -13.89 -21.86
C ALA A 383 -7.32 -13.57 -21.00
N SER A 384 -7.32 -13.92 -19.72
CA SER A 384 -6.14 -13.76 -18.83
C SER A 384 -4.91 -14.50 -19.41
N TYR A 385 -5.11 -15.71 -19.94
CA TYR A 385 -4.03 -16.47 -20.57
C TYR A 385 -3.51 -15.79 -21.85
N SER A 386 -4.42 -15.42 -22.76
CA SER A 386 -4.02 -14.75 -24.01
C SER A 386 -3.36 -13.40 -23.77
N LEU A 387 -3.83 -12.63 -22.78
CA LEU A 387 -3.22 -11.36 -22.37
C LEU A 387 -1.85 -11.56 -21.71
N ALA A 388 -1.67 -12.63 -20.91
CA ALA A 388 -0.35 -12.92 -20.33
C ALA A 388 0.70 -13.18 -21.41
N LEU A 389 0.34 -13.93 -22.47
CA LEU A 389 1.23 -14.16 -23.61
C LEU A 389 1.50 -12.86 -24.37
N TYR A 390 0.46 -12.12 -24.72
CA TYR A 390 0.56 -10.87 -25.46
C TYR A 390 1.42 -9.82 -24.76
N PHE A 391 1.22 -9.62 -23.46
CA PHE A 391 2.03 -8.68 -22.68
C PHE A 391 3.49 -9.12 -22.54
N SER A 392 3.73 -10.41 -22.45
CA SER A 392 5.11 -10.94 -22.45
C SER A 392 5.82 -10.66 -23.77
N GLU A 393 5.14 -10.83 -24.91
CA GLU A 393 5.66 -10.52 -26.25
C GLU A 393 5.94 -9.03 -26.45
N LEU A 394 5.09 -8.14 -25.88
CA LEU A 394 5.30 -6.70 -25.92
C LEU A 394 6.42 -6.21 -24.96
N GLY A 395 6.89 -7.06 -24.03
CA GLY A 395 7.81 -6.63 -22.98
C GLY A 395 7.13 -5.93 -21.80
N LEU A 396 5.80 -5.96 -21.73
CA LEU A 396 5.01 -5.52 -20.57
C LEU A 396 4.98 -6.62 -19.50
N TYR A 397 6.14 -6.95 -18.95
CA TYR A 397 6.34 -8.10 -18.09
C TYR A 397 5.49 -8.06 -16.82
N ARG A 398 5.34 -6.90 -16.19
CA ARG A 398 4.48 -6.73 -15.03
C ARG A 398 3.02 -7.13 -15.33
N SER A 399 2.47 -6.64 -16.41
CA SER A 399 1.09 -6.93 -16.84
C SER A 399 0.92 -8.42 -17.19
N SER A 400 1.93 -9.03 -17.82
CA SER A 400 1.98 -10.48 -18.10
C SER A 400 1.95 -11.31 -16.82
N ILE A 401 2.79 -10.99 -15.84
CA ILE A 401 2.87 -11.69 -14.54
C ILE A 401 1.53 -11.59 -13.80
N ILE A 402 0.91 -10.41 -13.77
CA ILE A 402 -0.37 -10.21 -13.09
C ILE A 402 -1.48 -11.00 -13.79
N ALA A 403 -1.53 -11.01 -15.12
CA ALA A 403 -2.52 -11.80 -15.88
C ALA A 403 -2.34 -13.30 -15.63
N ALA A 404 -1.10 -13.81 -15.61
CA ALA A 404 -0.81 -15.20 -15.30
C ALA A 404 -1.18 -15.58 -13.87
N ALA A 405 -0.90 -14.72 -12.89
CA ALA A 405 -1.29 -14.93 -11.49
C ALA A 405 -2.82 -14.92 -11.32
N SER A 406 -3.53 -14.01 -11.99
CA SER A 406 -5.00 -13.98 -12.01
C SER A 406 -5.58 -15.27 -12.58
N LEU A 407 -5.00 -15.79 -13.67
CA LEU A 407 -5.40 -17.07 -14.26
C LEU A 407 -5.28 -18.22 -13.24
N LEU A 408 -4.13 -18.34 -12.57
CA LEU A 408 -3.91 -19.40 -11.57
C LEU A 408 -4.92 -19.27 -10.42
N GLN A 409 -5.13 -18.07 -9.91
CA GLN A 409 -6.11 -17.80 -8.85
C GLN A 409 -7.53 -18.19 -9.26
N GLN A 410 -7.98 -17.82 -10.46
CA GLN A 410 -9.30 -18.18 -10.99
C GLN A 410 -9.47 -19.70 -11.12
N GLN A 411 -8.38 -20.41 -11.40
CA GLN A 411 -8.39 -21.88 -11.49
C GLN A 411 -8.23 -22.56 -10.12
N GLY A 412 -8.10 -21.81 -9.01
CA GLY A 412 -7.80 -22.39 -7.70
C GLY A 412 -6.52 -23.22 -7.71
N ALA A 413 -5.53 -22.80 -8.51
CA ALA A 413 -4.28 -23.52 -8.70
C ALA A 413 -3.09 -22.68 -8.20
N THR A 414 -2.03 -23.37 -7.79
CA THR A 414 -0.75 -22.78 -7.45
C THR A 414 0.29 -23.08 -8.52
N VAL A 415 1.46 -22.44 -8.44
CA VAL A 415 2.58 -22.73 -9.36
C VAL A 415 3.17 -24.13 -9.17
N PHE A 416 2.82 -24.83 -8.08
CA PHE A 416 3.31 -26.18 -7.80
C PHE A 416 2.42 -27.29 -8.38
N ASP A 417 1.12 -27.00 -8.58
CA ASP A 417 0.13 -27.95 -9.11
C ASP A 417 -0.34 -27.60 -10.54
N ALA A 418 0.07 -26.44 -11.03
CA ALA A 418 -0.13 -26.05 -12.41
C ALA A 418 1.01 -26.50 -13.34
N PRO A 419 0.78 -26.64 -14.67
CA PRO A 419 1.85 -26.87 -15.63
C PRO A 419 2.99 -25.83 -15.51
N ARG A 420 4.22 -26.29 -15.65
CA ARG A 420 5.42 -25.44 -15.47
C ARG A 420 5.42 -24.20 -16.35
N PHE A 421 4.84 -24.27 -17.52
CA PHE A 421 4.72 -23.11 -18.42
C PHE A 421 3.96 -21.94 -17.76
N LEU A 422 2.85 -22.21 -17.07
CA LEU A 422 2.09 -21.19 -16.35
C LEU A 422 2.88 -20.66 -15.13
N GLY A 423 3.60 -21.55 -14.46
CA GLY A 423 4.53 -21.16 -13.39
C GLY A 423 5.61 -20.20 -13.89
N ARG A 424 6.17 -20.44 -15.09
CA ARG A 424 7.17 -19.57 -15.70
C ARG A 424 6.61 -18.21 -16.16
N LEU A 425 5.34 -18.14 -16.55
CA LEU A 425 4.69 -16.84 -16.80
C LEU A 425 4.53 -16.01 -15.52
N SER A 426 4.28 -16.67 -14.39
CA SER A 426 4.11 -16.00 -13.09
C SER A 426 5.45 -15.69 -12.40
N TYR A 427 6.48 -16.51 -12.64
CA TYR A 427 7.85 -16.38 -12.09
C TYR A 427 8.86 -16.48 -13.22
N PRO A 428 8.91 -15.46 -14.10
CA PRO A 428 9.78 -15.47 -15.25
C PRO A 428 11.25 -15.19 -14.88
N VAL A 429 12.12 -15.46 -15.82
CA VAL A 429 13.57 -15.16 -15.75
C VAL A 429 13.93 -14.10 -16.81
N HIS A 430 13.14 -13.05 -16.91
CA HIS A 430 13.43 -11.93 -17.83
C HIS A 430 14.79 -11.31 -17.51
N TYR A 431 15.46 -10.77 -18.52
CA TYR A 431 16.83 -10.21 -18.41
C TYR A 431 17.87 -11.21 -17.88
N ALA A 432 17.70 -12.51 -18.17
CA ALA A 432 18.66 -13.53 -17.72
C ALA A 432 20.08 -13.29 -18.26
N ASP A 433 20.19 -12.78 -19.48
CA ASP A 433 21.44 -12.38 -20.11
C ASP A 433 22.20 -11.27 -19.35
N LEU A 434 21.48 -10.44 -18.56
CA LEU A 434 22.06 -9.43 -17.70
C LEU A 434 22.26 -9.92 -16.26
N ILE A 435 21.27 -10.66 -15.71
CA ILE A 435 21.27 -11.09 -14.30
C ILE A 435 22.30 -12.18 -14.05
N LEU A 436 22.44 -13.18 -14.93
CA LEU A 436 23.38 -14.30 -14.69
C LEU A 436 24.84 -13.84 -14.56
N PRO A 437 25.37 -13.00 -15.47
CA PRO A 437 26.75 -12.49 -15.32
C PRO A 437 26.94 -11.61 -14.08
N LEU A 438 25.89 -10.86 -13.67
CA LEU A 438 25.96 -10.03 -12.46
C LEU A 438 26.00 -10.90 -11.19
N ALA A 439 25.15 -11.92 -11.09
CA ALA A 439 25.13 -12.85 -9.97
C ALA A 439 26.48 -13.60 -9.85
N GLU A 440 27.06 -14.05 -10.97
CA GLU A 440 28.38 -14.63 -11.01
C GLU A 440 29.47 -13.65 -10.53
N ARG A 441 29.45 -12.42 -11.06
CA ARG A 441 30.40 -11.35 -10.69
C ARG A 441 30.38 -11.04 -9.20
N TYR A 442 29.21 -11.02 -8.58
CA TYR A 442 29.04 -10.65 -7.17
C TYR A 442 28.94 -11.86 -6.23
N GLY A 443 28.95 -13.08 -6.74
CA GLY A 443 29.12 -14.32 -5.97
C GLY A 443 27.89 -14.78 -5.19
N TYR A 444 26.69 -14.63 -5.75
CA TYR A 444 25.44 -15.12 -5.14
C TYR A 444 24.58 -15.91 -6.14
N ASP A 445 23.59 -16.66 -5.63
CA ASP A 445 22.67 -17.44 -6.47
C ASP A 445 21.79 -16.47 -7.30
N PRO A 446 21.75 -16.58 -8.64
CA PRO A 446 20.98 -15.69 -9.52
C PRO A 446 19.48 -15.70 -9.22
N ARG A 447 18.93 -16.78 -8.63
CA ARG A 447 17.53 -16.82 -8.20
C ARG A 447 17.20 -15.71 -7.22
N LEU A 448 18.15 -15.31 -6.39
CA LEU A 448 17.98 -14.24 -5.42
C LEU A 448 17.73 -12.90 -6.13
N GLN A 449 18.49 -12.59 -7.18
CA GLN A 449 18.28 -11.36 -7.95
C GLN A 449 16.99 -11.42 -8.77
N PHE A 450 16.64 -12.55 -9.39
CA PHE A 450 15.34 -12.70 -10.06
C PHE A 450 14.17 -12.48 -9.10
N ALA A 451 14.25 -13.05 -7.89
CA ALA A 451 13.23 -12.88 -6.87
C ALA A 451 13.12 -11.42 -6.39
N LEU A 452 14.28 -10.76 -6.18
CA LEU A 452 14.35 -9.35 -5.81
C LEU A 452 13.69 -8.47 -6.87
N VAL A 453 14.10 -8.57 -8.13
CA VAL A 453 13.55 -7.78 -9.24
C VAL A 453 12.05 -8.03 -9.41
N ARG A 454 11.62 -9.28 -9.24
CA ARG A 454 10.18 -9.61 -9.26
C ARG A 454 9.44 -8.91 -8.13
N GLN A 455 9.99 -8.88 -6.94
CA GLN A 455 9.38 -8.21 -5.78
C GLN A 455 9.33 -6.69 -5.96
N GLU A 456 10.42 -6.09 -6.43
CA GLU A 456 10.58 -4.64 -6.53
C GLU A 456 9.74 -4.02 -7.66
N SER A 457 9.70 -4.65 -8.83
CA SER A 457 9.11 -4.05 -10.02
C SER A 457 8.20 -4.97 -10.84
N LEU A 458 8.14 -6.28 -10.54
CA LEU A 458 7.58 -7.28 -11.45
C LEU A 458 8.25 -7.20 -12.84
N PHE A 459 9.54 -6.95 -12.89
CA PHE A 459 10.33 -6.75 -14.12
C PHE A 459 9.93 -5.53 -14.96
N GLU A 460 9.30 -4.53 -14.38
CA GLU A 460 8.97 -3.27 -15.06
C GLU A 460 10.16 -2.30 -15.01
N SER A 461 10.85 -2.10 -16.13
CA SER A 461 12.06 -1.26 -16.19
C SER A 461 11.81 0.23 -15.93
N ILE A 462 10.58 0.70 -16.18
CA ILE A 462 10.16 2.10 -15.98
C ILE A 462 9.41 2.32 -14.66
N ALA A 463 9.43 1.35 -13.75
CA ALA A 463 8.76 1.46 -12.47
C ALA A 463 9.34 2.61 -11.63
N ARG A 464 8.45 3.40 -11.00
CA ARG A 464 8.80 4.46 -10.05
C ARG A 464 7.88 4.39 -8.84
N SER A 465 8.45 4.43 -7.64
CA SER A 465 7.68 4.45 -6.39
C SER A 465 7.40 5.88 -5.90
N GLY A 466 6.51 6.02 -4.91
CA GLY A 466 6.26 7.29 -4.22
C GLY A 466 7.49 7.84 -3.48
N ALA A 467 8.45 6.98 -3.11
CA ALA A 467 9.74 7.36 -2.52
C ALA A 467 10.83 7.63 -3.58
N ALA A 468 10.45 7.83 -4.84
CA ALA A 468 11.32 8.05 -5.98
C ALA A 468 12.31 6.91 -6.28
N ALA A 469 12.04 5.68 -5.79
CA ALA A 469 12.79 4.50 -6.20
C ALA A 469 12.51 4.18 -7.67
N GLN A 470 13.53 3.77 -8.43
CA GLN A 470 13.46 3.67 -9.89
C GLN A 470 13.96 2.34 -10.44
N GLY A 471 13.35 1.94 -11.56
CA GLY A 471 13.78 0.84 -12.41
C GLY A 471 13.53 -0.55 -11.83
N LEU A 472 14.19 -1.53 -12.43
CA LEU A 472 13.98 -2.96 -12.13
C LEU A 472 14.24 -3.32 -10.67
N SER A 473 15.23 -2.71 -10.05
CA SER A 473 15.70 -2.99 -8.69
C SER A 473 15.26 -1.95 -7.66
N GLN A 474 14.41 -0.99 -8.05
CA GLN A 474 13.84 0.06 -7.20
C GLN A 474 14.88 0.77 -6.31
N VAL A 475 15.98 1.21 -6.93
CA VAL A 475 17.03 1.95 -6.24
C VAL A 475 16.57 3.38 -5.99
N ILE A 476 16.65 3.86 -4.74
CA ILE A 476 16.33 5.25 -4.38
C ILE A 476 17.48 6.20 -4.76
N PRO A 477 17.22 7.52 -4.97
CA PRO A 477 18.24 8.46 -5.47
C PRO A 477 19.54 8.49 -4.67
N ASP A 478 19.46 8.55 -3.34
CA ASP A 478 20.65 8.60 -2.49
C ASP A 478 21.49 7.32 -2.58
N THR A 479 20.83 6.16 -2.62
CA THR A 479 21.51 4.86 -2.83
C THR A 479 22.13 4.80 -4.22
N GLY A 480 21.43 5.28 -5.26
CA GLY A 480 21.95 5.34 -6.62
C GLY A 480 23.22 6.20 -6.73
N ALA A 481 23.20 7.38 -6.13
CA ALA A 481 24.37 8.26 -6.09
C ALA A 481 25.56 7.62 -5.34
N TRP A 482 25.28 6.96 -4.20
CA TRP A 482 26.30 6.26 -3.43
C TRP A 482 26.91 5.09 -4.22
N ILE A 483 26.10 4.29 -4.91
CA ILE A 483 26.58 3.18 -5.76
C ILE A 483 27.38 3.71 -6.95
N ALA A 484 26.90 4.76 -7.62
CA ALA A 484 27.59 5.38 -8.73
C ALA A 484 29.02 5.81 -8.36
N GLN A 485 29.17 6.43 -7.18
CA GLN A 485 30.50 6.81 -6.66
C GLN A 485 31.38 5.56 -6.43
N ARG A 486 30.84 4.50 -5.86
CA ARG A 486 31.57 3.26 -5.56
C ARG A 486 32.00 2.49 -6.81
N LEU A 487 31.15 2.50 -7.83
CA LEU A 487 31.44 1.87 -9.12
C LEU A 487 32.23 2.77 -10.09
N ALA A 488 32.58 3.99 -9.66
CA ALA A 488 33.17 5.03 -10.53
C ALA A 488 32.35 5.21 -11.84
N TRP A 489 31.02 5.22 -11.69
CA TRP A 489 30.11 5.34 -12.83
C TRP A 489 30.13 6.79 -13.36
N PRO A 490 30.48 7.01 -14.63
CA PRO A 490 30.60 8.37 -15.15
C PRO A 490 29.21 9.01 -15.34
N ASP A 491 29.11 10.29 -15.01
CA ASP A 491 27.96 11.16 -15.32
C ASP A 491 26.59 10.53 -14.98
N PHE A 492 26.51 9.86 -13.81
CA PHE A 492 25.29 9.19 -13.37
C PHE A 492 24.16 10.19 -13.13
N GLU A 493 23.06 9.98 -13.81
CA GLU A 493 21.78 10.61 -13.54
C GLU A 493 20.79 9.57 -13.00
N ASN A 494 19.88 10.00 -12.11
CA ASN A 494 18.96 9.05 -11.46
C ASN A 494 18.07 8.31 -12.47
N ASP A 495 17.70 8.95 -13.57
CA ASP A 495 16.90 8.33 -14.63
C ASP A 495 17.67 7.26 -15.44
N ASP A 496 18.99 7.14 -15.27
CA ASP A 496 19.75 6.01 -15.83
C ASP A 496 19.29 4.67 -15.26
N LEU A 497 18.72 4.66 -14.04
CA LEU A 497 18.18 3.46 -13.40
C LEU A 497 17.01 2.82 -14.16
N PHE A 498 16.35 3.55 -15.05
CA PHE A 498 15.36 2.99 -15.97
C PHE A 498 15.95 2.13 -17.08
N ARG A 499 17.26 2.26 -17.35
CA ARG A 499 17.98 1.38 -18.28
C ARG A 499 18.20 0.04 -17.60
N PRO A 500 17.72 -1.09 -18.17
CA PRO A 500 17.78 -2.40 -17.49
C PRO A 500 19.16 -2.77 -16.97
N TRP A 501 20.22 -2.54 -17.77
CA TRP A 501 21.60 -2.82 -17.37
C TRP A 501 22.03 -2.03 -16.14
N VAL A 502 21.71 -0.73 -16.09
CA VAL A 502 22.11 0.14 -14.98
C VAL A 502 21.34 -0.26 -13.71
N GLY A 503 20.00 -0.35 -13.80
CA GLY A 503 19.16 -0.70 -12.66
C GLY A 503 19.52 -2.08 -12.09
N LEU A 504 19.76 -3.09 -12.93
CA LEU A 504 20.16 -4.43 -12.50
C LEU A 504 21.56 -4.47 -11.88
N ASN A 505 22.53 -3.75 -12.47
CA ASN A 505 23.90 -3.71 -11.94
C ASN A 505 23.95 -3.00 -10.58
N PHE A 506 23.20 -1.90 -10.41
CA PHE A 506 23.14 -1.19 -9.15
C PHE A 506 22.44 -2.01 -8.07
N GLY A 507 21.30 -2.65 -8.40
CA GLY A 507 20.63 -3.55 -7.48
C GLY A 507 21.48 -4.76 -7.10
N ALA A 508 22.23 -5.34 -8.06
CA ALA A 508 23.15 -6.44 -7.82
C ALA A 508 24.30 -6.02 -6.88
N TYR A 509 24.86 -4.84 -7.09
CA TYR A 509 25.89 -4.28 -6.23
C TYR A 509 25.38 -4.08 -4.81
N ASP A 510 24.24 -3.42 -4.63
CA ASP A 510 23.64 -3.21 -3.30
C ASP A 510 23.36 -4.52 -2.60
N LEU A 511 22.68 -5.47 -3.26
CA LEU A 511 22.43 -6.80 -2.70
C LEU A 511 23.72 -7.48 -2.24
N SER A 512 24.80 -7.37 -3.03
CA SER A 512 26.09 -7.97 -2.66
C SER A 512 26.71 -7.31 -1.41
N GLU A 513 26.59 -5.98 -1.28
CA GLU A 513 27.06 -5.26 -0.10
C GLU A 513 26.24 -5.63 1.14
N GLN A 514 24.91 -5.76 0.99
CA GLN A 514 24.09 -6.22 2.13
C GLN A 514 24.41 -7.66 2.53
N LEU A 515 24.64 -8.56 1.57
CA LEU A 515 25.09 -9.93 1.89
C LEU A 515 26.43 -9.93 2.65
N LYS A 516 27.38 -9.06 2.29
CA LYS A 516 28.64 -8.90 3.02
C LYS A 516 28.44 -8.32 4.41
N ASN A 517 27.61 -7.28 4.54
CA ASN A 517 27.33 -6.61 5.81
C ASN A 517 26.71 -7.55 6.86
N PHE A 518 26.04 -8.60 6.41
CA PHE A 518 25.34 -9.58 7.27
C PHE A 518 25.90 -11.01 7.14
N ASP A 519 27.18 -11.16 6.84
CA ASP A 519 27.91 -12.45 6.81
C ASP A 519 27.21 -13.53 5.96
N GLY A 520 26.58 -13.15 4.85
CA GLY A 520 25.85 -14.05 3.96
C GLY A 520 24.44 -14.42 4.45
N ASN A 521 23.96 -13.84 5.55
CA ASN A 521 22.57 -14.04 5.99
C ASN A 521 21.59 -13.39 5.02
N VAL A 522 20.97 -14.21 4.16
CA VAL A 522 20.07 -13.72 3.10
C VAL A 522 18.83 -13.00 3.65
N HIS A 523 18.27 -13.45 4.78
CA HIS A 523 17.13 -12.76 5.40
C HIS A 523 17.50 -11.35 5.85
N ALA A 524 18.62 -11.21 6.54
CA ALA A 524 19.11 -9.91 7.01
C ALA A 524 19.50 -9.01 5.83
N ALA A 525 20.13 -9.57 4.79
CA ALA A 525 20.49 -8.83 3.58
C ALA A 525 19.25 -8.29 2.83
N LEU A 526 18.20 -9.10 2.67
CA LEU A 526 16.94 -8.67 2.06
C LEU A 526 16.21 -7.64 2.92
N ALA A 527 16.22 -7.81 4.25
CA ALA A 527 15.67 -6.82 5.18
C ALA A 527 16.43 -5.49 5.10
N ALA A 528 17.76 -5.54 4.96
CA ALA A 528 18.61 -4.37 4.79
C ALA A 528 18.39 -3.67 3.45
N TYR A 529 18.22 -4.43 2.38
CA TYR A 529 17.90 -3.90 1.06
C TYR A 529 16.60 -3.07 1.08
N ASN A 530 15.54 -3.62 1.68
CA ASN A 530 14.24 -2.97 1.75
C ASN A 530 14.15 -1.86 2.82
N GLY A 531 14.65 -2.10 4.01
CA GLY A 531 14.48 -1.24 5.18
C GLY A 531 15.72 -0.45 5.61
N GLY A 532 16.83 -0.63 4.88
CA GLY A 532 18.13 -0.06 5.21
C GLY A 532 18.93 -0.88 6.23
N PRO A 533 20.27 -0.89 6.12
CA PRO A 533 21.13 -1.73 6.97
C PRO A 533 21.05 -1.38 8.46
N GLY A 534 20.82 -0.11 8.81
CA GLY A 534 20.65 0.30 10.20
C GLY A 534 19.40 -0.27 10.87
N ASN A 535 18.31 -0.40 10.13
CA ASN A 535 17.09 -1.05 10.63
C ASN A 535 17.30 -2.57 10.73
N ALA A 536 17.85 -3.18 9.69
CA ALA A 536 18.13 -4.61 9.69
C ALA A 536 19.04 -5.02 10.88
N ALA A 537 20.11 -4.27 11.15
CA ALA A 537 20.99 -4.53 12.30
C ALA A 537 20.30 -4.46 13.67
N ARG A 538 19.14 -3.79 13.76
CA ARG A 538 18.32 -3.78 14.99
C ARG A 538 17.35 -4.96 15.07
N TRP A 539 17.00 -5.56 13.95
CA TRP A 539 16.05 -6.68 13.88
C TRP A 539 16.72 -8.04 13.99
N PHE A 540 18.00 -8.13 13.66
CA PHE A 540 18.82 -9.36 13.67
C PHE A 540 19.95 -9.30 14.72
#